data_f2f8d82140239a37a1d6626d66869084
#
_entry.id   f2f8d82140239a37a1d6626d66869084
#
_cell.length_a   1.000
_cell.length_b   1.000
_cell.length_c   1.000
_cell.angle_alpha   90.00
_cell.angle_beta   90.00
_cell.angle_gamma   90.00
#
_symmetry.space_group_name_H-M   'P 1'
#
loop_
_entity.id
_entity.type
_entity.pdbx_description
1 polymer ?
#
loop_
_entity_poly.entity_id
_entity_poly.type
_entity_poly.pdbx_seq_one_letter_code
_entity_poly.pdbx_strand_id
1 'polypeptide(L)'
;FSSDGKTMFILGVNTDTIRQYSLSTAFDLSSPPVAVKTFDIGSIQDAPQDLEFNSDGTVLFVIGREGGNRGIHQWDLSTPYDIGGLTDTDGKRTSLNGDLRGFKFSNDGKKLFTITQTSNTVGTVTEYTLSVAYDLDTLSQTNTLTSTFSVEGRRQGINFSSDGYKLFISN
;
A
#
# COMPACT_ATOMS: atom_id res chain seq x y z
N PHE A 1 -6.54 -8.39 -0.33
CA PHE A 1 -7.10 -9.56 -1.03
C PHE A 1 -7.06 -9.34 -2.53
N SER A 2 -7.03 -10.43 -3.31
CA SER A 2 -7.32 -10.39 -4.74
C SER A 2 -8.78 -9.98 -4.99
N SER A 3 -9.10 -9.54 -6.20
CA SER A 3 -10.45 -9.10 -6.56
C SER A 3 -11.51 -10.21 -6.44
N ASP A 4 -11.11 -11.46 -6.63
CA ASP A 4 -11.98 -12.64 -6.45
C ASP A 4 -12.06 -13.13 -4.99
N GLY A 5 -11.30 -12.52 -4.09
CA GLY A 5 -11.26 -12.85 -2.66
C GLY A 5 -10.60 -14.18 -2.30
N LYS A 6 -9.99 -14.88 -3.25
CA LYS A 6 -9.37 -16.20 -3.02
C LYS A 6 -7.89 -16.15 -2.65
N THR A 7 -7.26 -14.98 -2.80
CA THR A 7 -5.87 -14.76 -2.39
C THR A 7 -5.82 -13.66 -1.35
N MET A 8 -5.15 -13.92 -0.24
CA MET A 8 -4.91 -12.96 0.83
C MET A 8 -3.42 -12.64 0.91
N PHE A 9 -3.10 -11.38 1.20
CA PHE A 9 -1.73 -10.91 1.38
C PHE A 9 -1.57 -10.33 2.78
N ILE A 10 -0.46 -10.66 3.42
CA ILE A 10 -0.06 -10.12 4.73
C ILE A 10 1.33 -9.52 4.60
N LEU A 11 1.44 -8.26 5.02
CA LEU A 11 2.69 -7.53 5.10
C LEU A 11 3.23 -7.59 6.53
N GLY A 12 4.46 -8.07 6.68
CA GLY A 12 5.14 -8.17 7.97
C GLY A 12 6.12 -7.03 8.17
N VAL A 13 5.78 -6.08 9.04
CA VAL A 13 6.62 -4.87 9.33
C VAL A 13 7.98 -5.23 9.95
N ASN A 14 8.02 -6.26 10.79
CA ASN A 14 9.26 -6.66 11.49
C ASN A 14 10.04 -7.75 10.75
N THR A 15 9.45 -8.35 9.75
CA THR A 15 10.07 -9.42 8.95
C THR A 15 10.35 -8.97 7.53
N ASP A 16 9.91 -7.76 7.17
CA ASP A 16 10.04 -7.14 5.86
C ASP A 16 9.64 -8.10 4.72
N THR A 17 8.55 -8.85 4.96
CA THR A 17 8.09 -9.86 4.02
C THR A 17 6.63 -9.66 3.63
N ILE A 18 6.31 -9.99 2.39
CA ILE A 18 4.93 -10.14 1.92
C ILE A 18 4.65 -11.64 1.82
N ARG A 19 3.57 -12.09 2.45
CA ARG A 19 3.11 -13.48 2.39
C ARG A 19 1.80 -13.57 1.64
N GLN A 20 1.75 -14.48 0.69
CA GLN A 20 0.57 -14.82 -0.09
C GLN A 20 -0.05 -16.11 0.45
N TYR A 21 -1.36 -16.06 0.65
CA TYR A 21 -2.16 -17.20 1.12
C TYR A 21 -3.28 -17.49 0.14
N SER A 22 -3.56 -18.77 -0.08
CA SER A 22 -4.78 -19.18 -0.78
C SER A 22 -5.91 -19.49 0.21
N LEU A 23 -7.13 -19.13 -0.18
CA LEU A 23 -8.35 -19.40 0.57
C LEU A 23 -9.22 -20.42 -0.19
N SER A 24 -9.81 -21.34 0.52
CA SER A 24 -10.76 -22.32 -0.04
C SER A 24 -12.06 -21.67 -0.49
N THR A 25 -12.49 -20.64 0.23
CA THR A 25 -13.68 -19.84 -0.08
C THR A 25 -13.32 -18.37 -0.07
N ALA A 26 -13.87 -17.61 -1.03
CA ALA A 26 -13.59 -16.19 -1.16
C ALA A 26 -13.92 -15.41 0.11
N PHE A 27 -12.96 -14.62 0.62
CA PHE A 27 -13.08 -13.79 1.82
C PHE A 27 -13.44 -14.54 3.10
N ASP A 28 -13.29 -15.87 3.13
CA ASP A 28 -13.64 -16.71 4.27
C ASP A 28 -12.38 -17.22 4.97
N LEU A 29 -12.26 -16.91 6.26
CA LEU A 29 -11.17 -17.34 7.13
C LEU A 29 -11.63 -18.44 8.12
N SER A 30 -12.82 -19.00 7.95
CA SER A 30 -13.32 -20.11 8.78
C SER A 30 -12.49 -21.39 8.62
N SER A 31 -11.87 -21.56 7.44
CA SER A 31 -10.83 -22.57 7.21
C SER A 31 -9.46 -21.88 7.21
N PRO A 32 -8.42 -22.49 7.81
CA PRO A 32 -7.11 -21.91 7.86
C PRO A 32 -6.56 -21.61 6.45
N PRO A 33 -6.09 -20.37 6.18
CA PRO A 33 -5.45 -20.03 4.91
C PRO A 33 -4.16 -20.82 4.71
N VAL A 34 -3.90 -21.25 3.48
CA VAL A 34 -2.68 -21.97 3.13
C VAL A 34 -1.64 -20.97 2.63
N ALA A 35 -0.51 -20.86 3.32
CA ALA A 35 0.64 -20.06 2.85
C ALA A 35 1.23 -20.71 1.60
N VAL A 36 1.27 -19.96 0.49
CA VAL A 36 1.74 -20.47 -0.82
C VAL A 36 3.02 -19.81 -1.29
N LYS A 37 3.24 -18.52 -0.96
CA LYS A 37 4.42 -17.78 -1.40
C LYS A 37 4.85 -16.75 -0.35
N THR A 38 6.15 -16.41 -0.40
CA THR A 38 6.74 -15.33 0.40
C THR A 38 7.68 -14.53 -0.49
N PHE A 39 7.61 -13.20 -0.39
CA PHE A 39 8.53 -12.28 -1.03
C PHE A 39 9.20 -11.44 0.06
N ASP A 40 10.54 -11.51 0.14
CA ASP A 40 11.38 -10.73 1.05
C ASP A 40 11.68 -9.38 0.39
N ILE A 41 11.31 -8.29 1.06
CA ILE A 41 11.50 -6.92 0.59
C ILE A 41 12.49 -6.13 1.47
N GLY A 42 13.15 -6.79 2.42
CA GLY A 42 14.01 -6.13 3.41
C GLY A 42 15.24 -5.43 2.82
N SER A 43 15.73 -5.88 1.65
CA SER A 43 16.81 -5.18 0.94
C SER A 43 16.34 -3.89 0.24
N ILE A 44 15.02 -3.73 0.03
CA ILE A 44 14.42 -2.64 -0.75
C ILE A 44 13.68 -1.68 0.17
N GLN A 45 12.98 -2.21 1.16
CA GLN A 45 12.06 -1.44 1.99
C GLN A 45 12.16 -1.83 3.45
N ASP A 46 12.79 -0.99 4.25
CA ASP A 46 12.78 -1.09 5.70
C ASP A 46 11.43 -0.64 6.27
N ALA A 47 10.90 -1.39 7.22
CA ALA A 47 9.66 -1.08 7.92
C ALA A 47 8.48 -0.76 6.98
N PRO A 48 8.09 -1.72 6.13
CA PRO A 48 6.94 -1.57 5.24
C PRO A 48 5.67 -1.35 6.05
N GLN A 49 4.78 -0.46 5.59
CA GLN A 49 3.61 -0.03 6.37
C GLN A 49 2.30 -0.44 5.72
N ASP A 50 2.23 -0.46 4.40
CA ASP A 50 0.98 -0.74 3.68
C ASP A 50 1.29 -1.30 2.29
N LEU A 51 0.37 -2.09 1.76
CA LEU A 51 0.42 -2.64 0.41
C LEU A 51 -0.93 -2.54 -0.30
N GLU A 52 -0.90 -2.29 -1.59
CA GLU A 52 -2.07 -2.27 -2.44
C GLU A 52 -1.73 -2.83 -3.84
N PHE A 53 -2.70 -3.45 -4.49
CA PHE A 53 -2.62 -3.79 -5.90
C PHE A 53 -3.43 -2.79 -6.72
N ASN A 54 -3.05 -2.61 -7.99
CA ASN A 54 -3.94 -1.95 -8.95
C ASN A 54 -5.21 -2.80 -9.19
N SER A 55 -6.18 -2.25 -9.91
CA SER A 55 -7.52 -2.85 -10.04
C SER A 55 -7.53 -4.25 -10.65
N ASP A 56 -6.57 -4.58 -11.51
CA ASP A 56 -6.48 -5.88 -12.18
C ASP A 56 -5.44 -6.83 -11.55
N GLY A 57 -4.72 -6.38 -10.53
CA GLY A 57 -3.75 -7.18 -9.79
C GLY A 57 -2.42 -7.38 -10.50
N THR A 58 -2.16 -6.64 -11.57
CA THR A 58 -0.91 -6.75 -12.35
C THR A 58 0.22 -5.90 -11.79
N VAL A 59 -0.08 -4.99 -10.86
CA VAL A 59 0.92 -4.13 -10.21
C VAL A 59 0.74 -4.18 -8.71
N LEU A 60 1.83 -4.43 -7.98
CA LEU A 60 1.91 -4.36 -6.52
C LEU A 60 2.60 -3.05 -6.11
N PHE A 61 2.01 -2.37 -5.14
CA PHE A 61 2.59 -1.20 -4.49
C PHE A 61 2.83 -1.46 -3.01
N VAL A 62 3.95 -0.98 -2.49
CA VAL A 62 4.28 -1.05 -1.06
C VAL A 62 4.88 0.28 -0.63
N ILE A 63 4.44 0.80 0.50
CA ILE A 63 5.08 1.96 1.13
C ILE A 63 5.87 1.55 2.35
N GLY A 64 6.94 2.30 2.62
CA GLY A 64 7.69 2.17 3.86
C GLY A 64 8.20 3.52 4.37
N ARG A 65 8.56 3.53 5.64
CA ARG A 65 8.80 4.77 6.38
C ARG A 65 10.25 5.03 6.76
N GLU A 66 11.12 4.02 6.75
CA GLU A 66 12.45 4.12 7.36
C GLU A 66 13.59 4.08 6.33
N GLY A 67 14.76 4.54 6.74
CA GLY A 67 15.97 4.48 5.97
C GLY A 67 16.02 5.43 4.76
N GLY A 68 16.96 5.16 3.87
CA GLY A 68 17.13 5.87 2.60
C GLY A 68 16.12 5.49 1.53
N ASN A 69 15.26 4.51 1.81
CA ASN A 69 14.31 3.91 0.88
C ASN A 69 12.85 4.37 1.11
N ARG A 70 12.65 5.54 1.74
CA ARG A 70 11.32 6.12 1.92
C ARG A 70 10.64 6.35 0.59
N GLY A 71 9.36 6.01 0.50
CA GLY A 71 8.57 6.21 -0.68
C GLY A 71 7.61 5.07 -0.94
N ILE A 72 7.17 5.00 -2.18
CA ILE A 72 6.35 3.93 -2.70
C ILE A 72 7.18 3.12 -3.69
N HIS A 73 7.17 1.82 -3.52
CA HIS A 73 7.78 0.85 -4.42
C HIS A 73 6.69 0.18 -5.25
N GLN A 74 7.00 -0.09 -6.51
CA GLN A 74 6.10 -0.70 -7.47
C GLN A 74 6.78 -1.90 -8.13
N TRP A 75 6.06 -3.01 -8.24
CA TRP A 75 6.46 -4.20 -9.00
C TRP A 75 5.38 -4.58 -10.00
N ASP A 76 5.80 -4.84 -11.23
CA ASP A 76 4.93 -5.38 -12.27
C ASP A 76 4.88 -6.92 -12.12
N LEU A 77 3.70 -7.49 -12.09
CA LEU A 77 3.47 -8.92 -11.95
C LEU A 77 3.16 -9.57 -13.29
N SER A 78 3.87 -10.64 -13.63
CA SER A 78 3.62 -11.43 -14.84
C SER A 78 2.29 -12.19 -14.81
N THR A 79 1.81 -12.48 -13.60
CA THR A 79 0.50 -13.09 -13.34
C THR A 79 -0.22 -12.27 -12.29
N PRO A 80 -1.48 -11.85 -12.52
CA PRO A 80 -2.22 -11.05 -11.56
C PRO A 80 -2.27 -11.68 -10.16
N TYR A 81 -2.01 -10.86 -9.14
CA TYR A 81 -2.01 -11.26 -7.72
C TYR A 81 -1.03 -12.40 -7.38
N ASP A 82 0.03 -12.58 -8.17
CA ASP A 82 1.05 -13.60 -7.93
C ASP A 82 2.41 -12.96 -7.62
N ILE A 83 2.83 -13.03 -6.33
CA ILE A 83 4.13 -12.52 -5.89
C ILE A 83 5.28 -13.49 -6.11
N GLY A 84 5.01 -14.69 -6.66
CA GLY A 84 6.04 -15.67 -6.98
C GLY A 84 6.88 -15.23 -8.17
N GLY A 85 8.19 -15.18 -7.99
CA GLY A 85 9.12 -14.73 -9.03
C GLY A 85 9.42 -13.24 -9.02
N LEU A 86 8.86 -12.47 -8.08
CA LEU A 86 9.32 -11.11 -7.83
C LEU A 86 10.74 -11.14 -7.26
N THR A 87 11.57 -10.23 -7.73
CA THR A 87 12.90 -9.98 -7.18
C THR A 87 13.00 -8.53 -6.72
N ASP A 88 13.93 -8.28 -5.81
CA ASP A 88 14.19 -6.93 -5.31
C ASP A 88 14.69 -5.97 -6.40
N THR A 89 15.31 -6.49 -7.45
CA THR A 89 15.80 -5.69 -8.58
C THR A 89 14.72 -5.23 -9.56
N ASP A 90 13.54 -5.81 -9.52
CA ASP A 90 12.43 -5.50 -10.44
C ASP A 90 11.59 -4.30 -9.98
N GLY A 91 11.77 -3.87 -8.73
CA GLY A 91 11.00 -2.78 -8.14
C GLY A 91 11.45 -1.40 -8.60
N LYS A 92 10.49 -0.57 -9.00
CA LYS A 92 10.68 0.87 -9.18
C LYS A 92 10.35 1.60 -7.89
N ARG A 93 11.11 2.65 -7.57
CA ARG A 93 10.86 3.48 -6.40
C ARG A 93 10.56 4.93 -6.77
N THR A 94 9.47 5.46 -6.23
CA THR A 94 9.18 6.89 -6.23
C THR A 94 9.35 7.43 -4.82
N SER A 95 10.26 8.39 -4.65
CA SER A 95 10.52 9.00 -3.34
C SER A 95 9.36 9.89 -2.95
N LEU A 96 8.82 9.67 -1.76
CA LEU A 96 7.79 10.50 -1.15
C LEU A 96 8.29 10.99 0.21
N ASN A 97 7.94 12.22 0.56
CA ASN A 97 8.38 12.84 1.80
C ASN A 97 7.51 12.44 2.99
N GLY A 98 8.12 12.39 4.17
CA GLY A 98 7.44 12.20 5.44
C GLY A 98 7.47 10.77 5.98
N ASP A 99 6.92 10.60 7.17
CA ASP A 99 6.75 9.30 7.84
C ASP A 99 5.46 8.64 7.33
N LEU A 100 5.58 7.95 6.17
CA LEU A 100 4.47 7.31 5.47
C LEU A 100 3.87 6.18 6.31
N ARG A 101 2.54 6.15 6.44
CA ARG A 101 1.82 5.17 7.25
C ARG A 101 0.79 4.36 6.48
N GLY A 102 0.21 4.93 5.46
CA GLY A 102 -0.77 4.26 4.61
C GLY A 102 -0.94 5.02 3.30
N PHE A 103 -1.49 4.38 2.32
CA PHE A 103 -1.81 4.98 1.05
C PHE A 103 -3.06 4.35 0.43
N LYS A 104 -3.65 5.04 -0.53
CA LYS A 104 -4.80 4.54 -1.28
C LYS A 104 -4.86 5.16 -2.66
N PHE A 105 -5.02 4.34 -3.68
CA PHE A 105 -5.37 4.82 -5.01
C PHE A 105 -6.89 5.05 -5.11
N SER A 106 -7.28 6.02 -5.96
CA SER A 106 -8.65 6.08 -6.46
C SER A 106 -8.96 4.88 -7.34
N ASN A 107 -10.25 4.56 -7.48
CA ASN A 107 -10.69 3.39 -8.26
C ASN A 107 -10.21 3.40 -9.72
N ASP A 108 -10.02 4.59 -10.30
CA ASP A 108 -9.50 4.78 -11.65
C ASP A 108 -7.96 4.84 -11.73
N GLY A 109 -7.27 4.74 -10.59
CA GLY A 109 -5.82 4.80 -10.48
C GLY A 109 -5.19 6.15 -10.80
N LYS A 110 -5.99 7.22 -11.00
CA LYS A 110 -5.50 8.55 -11.38
C LYS A 110 -5.23 9.47 -10.21
N LYS A 111 -5.55 9.04 -9.01
CA LYS A 111 -5.17 9.73 -7.77
C LYS A 111 -4.51 8.77 -6.80
N LEU A 112 -3.51 9.27 -6.10
CA LEU A 112 -2.88 8.60 -4.97
C LEU A 112 -3.04 9.50 -3.74
N PHE A 113 -3.48 8.91 -2.66
CA PHE A 113 -3.54 9.56 -1.35
C PHE A 113 -2.57 8.88 -0.41
N THR A 114 -1.78 9.65 0.30
CA THR A 114 -0.88 9.12 1.34
C THR A 114 -1.20 9.76 2.68
N ILE A 115 -1.03 9.01 3.75
CA ILE A 115 -1.06 9.55 5.09
C ILE A 115 0.33 9.50 5.70
N THR A 116 0.77 10.66 6.21
CA THR A 116 2.03 10.79 6.95
C THR A 116 1.76 11.18 8.39
N GLN A 117 2.60 10.74 9.29
CA GLN A 117 2.58 11.14 10.68
C GLN A 117 3.67 12.18 10.94
N THR A 118 3.28 13.37 11.39
CA THR A 118 4.21 14.44 11.74
C THR A 118 4.48 14.47 13.25
N SER A 119 3.48 14.07 14.06
CA SER A 119 3.60 13.88 15.52
C SER A 119 2.51 12.92 16.00
N ASN A 120 2.49 12.60 17.29
CA ASN A 120 1.45 11.70 17.82
C ASN A 120 0.01 12.25 17.65
N THR A 121 -0.14 13.54 17.42
CA THR A 121 -1.46 14.20 17.27
C THR A 121 -1.69 14.82 15.91
N VAL A 122 -0.66 14.94 15.06
CA VAL A 122 -0.77 15.59 13.75
C VAL A 122 -0.49 14.58 12.64
N GLY A 123 -1.37 14.50 11.69
CA GLY A 123 -1.20 13.75 10.45
C GLY A 123 -1.51 14.61 9.24
N THR A 124 -0.93 14.26 8.13
CA THR A 124 -1.13 14.94 6.86
C THR A 124 -1.58 13.93 5.82
N VAL A 125 -2.69 14.23 5.17
CA VAL A 125 -3.11 13.51 3.96
C VAL A 125 -2.65 14.34 2.76
N THR A 126 -1.87 13.71 1.89
CA THR A 126 -1.41 14.34 0.65
C THR A 126 -2.08 13.67 -0.53
N GLU A 127 -2.65 14.48 -1.41
CA GLU A 127 -3.22 14.05 -2.68
C GLU A 127 -2.21 14.29 -3.80
N TYR A 128 -2.07 13.28 -4.63
CA TYR A 128 -1.32 13.32 -5.87
C TYR A 128 -2.24 12.98 -7.03
N THR A 129 -1.98 13.57 -8.20
CA THR A 129 -2.61 13.17 -9.47
C THR A 129 -1.59 12.44 -10.34
N LEU A 130 -2.08 11.47 -11.12
CA LEU A 130 -1.31 10.74 -12.10
C LEU A 130 -1.93 10.97 -13.48
N SER A 131 -1.14 11.39 -14.47
CA SER A 131 -1.62 11.57 -15.84
C SER A 131 -1.90 10.23 -16.52
N VAL A 132 -1.17 9.18 -16.12
CA VAL A 132 -1.43 7.79 -16.51
C VAL A 132 -1.80 7.00 -15.25
N ALA A 133 -2.89 6.23 -15.31
CA ALA A 133 -3.39 5.47 -14.15
C ALA A 133 -2.33 4.51 -13.62
N TYR A 134 -2.11 4.53 -12.30
CA TYR A 134 -1.15 3.69 -11.57
C TYR A 134 0.32 3.85 -11.99
N ASP A 135 0.66 4.83 -12.82
CA ASP A 135 2.03 5.10 -13.25
C ASP A 135 2.65 6.19 -12.38
N LEU A 136 3.50 5.77 -11.44
CA LEU A 136 4.16 6.66 -10.49
C LEU A 136 5.15 7.64 -11.12
N ASP A 137 5.63 7.40 -12.34
CA ASP A 137 6.49 8.33 -13.07
C ASP A 137 5.74 9.59 -13.51
N THR A 138 4.40 9.52 -13.52
CA THR A 138 3.50 10.64 -13.88
C THR A 138 2.91 11.37 -12.66
N LEU A 139 3.40 11.04 -11.45
CA LEU A 139 2.87 11.55 -10.20
C LEU A 139 3.19 13.03 -10.00
N SER A 140 2.16 13.81 -9.64
CA SER A 140 2.26 15.23 -9.30
C SER A 140 1.46 15.53 -8.05
N GLN A 141 2.09 16.16 -7.05
CA GLN A 141 1.39 16.58 -5.84
C GLN A 141 0.42 17.72 -6.15
N THR A 142 -0.84 17.59 -5.75
CA THR A 142 -1.89 18.57 -6.02
C THR A 142 -2.44 19.25 -4.78
N ASN A 143 -2.69 18.49 -3.71
CA ASN A 143 -3.30 19.03 -2.50
C ASN A 143 -2.68 18.44 -1.24
N THR A 144 -2.84 19.15 -0.12
CA THR A 144 -2.42 18.69 1.20
C THR A 144 -3.46 19.10 2.23
N LEU A 145 -3.96 18.13 2.99
CA LEU A 145 -4.81 18.34 4.15
C LEU A 145 -4.02 17.98 5.41
N THR A 146 -3.66 19.00 6.18
CA THR A 146 -3.07 18.80 7.51
C THR A 146 -4.18 18.90 8.55
N SER A 147 -4.33 17.90 9.38
CA SER A 147 -5.34 17.86 10.43
C SER A 147 -4.75 17.43 11.75
N THR A 148 -5.15 18.14 12.82
CA THR A 148 -4.97 17.68 14.18
C THR A 148 -6.08 16.72 14.52
N PHE A 149 -5.77 15.46 14.62
CA PHE A 149 -6.72 14.46 15.10
C PHE A 149 -6.52 14.38 16.63
N SER A 150 -7.59 14.57 17.38
CA SER A 150 -7.59 14.58 18.86
C SER A 150 -7.40 13.19 19.49
N VAL A 151 -6.89 12.22 18.78
CA VAL A 151 -6.73 10.85 19.24
C VAL A 151 -5.26 10.53 19.35
N GLU A 152 -4.83 10.16 20.56
CA GLU A 152 -3.49 9.62 20.78
C GLU A 152 -3.34 8.28 20.03
N GLY A 153 -2.35 8.17 19.16
CA GLY A 153 -2.07 6.93 18.44
C GLY A 153 -1.29 7.14 17.16
N ARG A 154 -0.79 6.04 16.63
CA ARG A 154 -0.12 5.99 15.32
C ARG A 154 -1.18 5.72 14.25
N ARG A 155 -1.31 6.62 13.29
CA ARG A 155 -2.18 6.41 12.13
C ARG A 155 -1.58 5.32 11.26
N GLN A 156 -2.42 4.35 10.87
CA GLN A 156 -1.95 3.13 10.23
C GLN A 156 -2.56 2.92 8.84
N GLY A 157 -3.68 3.57 8.54
CA GLY A 157 -4.34 3.33 7.26
C GLY A 157 -5.24 4.46 6.81
N ILE A 158 -5.47 4.47 5.50
CA ILE A 158 -6.35 5.39 4.81
C ILE A 158 -7.24 4.61 3.85
N ASN A 159 -8.53 4.91 3.81
CA ASN A 159 -9.45 4.29 2.87
C ASN A 159 -10.57 5.26 2.50
N PHE A 160 -11.25 4.97 1.40
CA PHE A 160 -12.42 5.73 0.95
C PHE A 160 -13.67 4.84 0.91
N SER A 161 -14.84 5.46 1.01
CA SER A 161 -16.09 4.80 0.60
C SER A 161 -16.04 4.47 -0.89
N SER A 162 -16.83 3.48 -1.32
CA SER A 162 -16.85 3.03 -2.72
C SER A 162 -17.24 4.14 -3.71
N ASP A 163 -17.99 5.15 -3.25
CA ASP A 163 -18.38 6.33 -4.01
C ASP A 163 -17.36 7.48 -3.95
N GLY A 164 -16.28 7.34 -3.14
CA GLY A 164 -15.20 8.31 -2.99
C GLY A 164 -15.54 9.55 -2.15
N TYR A 165 -16.75 9.67 -1.61
CA TYR A 165 -17.18 10.88 -0.85
C TYR A 165 -16.77 10.88 0.62
N LYS A 166 -16.38 9.73 1.18
CA LYS A 166 -15.98 9.62 2.58
C LYS A 166 -14.55 9.10 2.69
N LEU A 167 -13.75 9.80 3.48
CA LEU A 167 -12.39 9.41 3.84
C LEU A 167 -12.41 8.80 5.24
N PHE A 168 -11.80 7.63 5.39
CA PHE A 168 -11.60 6.95 6.67
C PHE A 168 -10.11 6.89 6.98
N ILE A 169 -9.75 7.24 8.21
CA ILE A 169 -8.38 7.13 8.73
C ILE A 169 -8.43 6.27 9.99
N SER A 170 -7.64 5.21 10.03
CA SER A 170 -7.49 4.37 11.23
C SER A 170 -6.29 4.79 12.07
N ASN A 171 -6.41 4.57 13.38
CA ASN A 171 -5.36 4.75 14.38
C ASN A 171 -4.85 3.41 14.86
#